data_1e33f63b1933250705f165d9fa3d7195
#
_entry.id   1e33f63b1933250705f165d9fa3d7195
#
_cell.length_a   1.000
_cell.length_b   1.000
_cell.length_c   1.000
_cell.angle_alpha   90.00
_cell.angle_beta   90.00
_cell.angle_gamma   90.00
#
_symmetry.space_group_name_H-M   'P 1'
#
loop_
_entity.id
_entity.type
_entity.pdbx_description
1 polymer ?
#
loop_
_entity_poly.entity_id
_entity_poly.type
_entity_poly.pdbx_seq_one_letter_code
_entity_poly.pdbx_strand_id
1 'polypeptide(L)'
;NWSLKQGPDAVTPDTLKINNEPINVSLTSKQFPGITVNTTFRVEATKDGVTKTGSVSAVFVNPSYFGVVESNFTPTPEGIQGLSSGEIIKNSKTYNTSAFNQNAQKNCYAYPKAFGALTSITDGKNEFINSYTRSELEVNGEMYYVYVLSEASTVSNYSLQFK
;
A
#
# COMPACT_ATOMS: atom_id res chain seq x y z
N ASN A 1 -11.79 -12.93 -13.82
CA ASN A 1 -12.01 -13.70 -15.05
C ASN A 1 -11.03 -14.85 -15.09
N TRP A 2 -11.41 -15.96 -15.74
CA TRP A 2 -10.57 -17.12 -16.01
C TRP A 2 -10.89 -17.71 -17.38
N SER A 3 -9.96 -18.51 -17.92
CA SER A 3 -10.19 -19.33 -19.09
C SER A 3 -9.56 -20.70 -18.86
N LEU A 4 -10.25 -21.75 -19.24
CA LEU A 4 -9.71 -23.11 -19.26
C LEU A 4 -9.41 -23.48 -20.72
N LYS A 5 -8.21 -24.01 -20.98
CA LYS A 5 -7.76 -24.39 -22.29
C LYS A 5 -7.18 -25.80 -22.29
N GLN A 6 -7.35 -26.50 -23.40
CA GLN A 6 -6.65 -27.75 -23.71
C GLN A 6 -5.92 -27.54 -25.04
N GLY A 7 -4.60 -27.35 -24.94
CA GLY A 7 -3.83 -26.82 -26.07
C GLY A 7 -4.26 -25.39 -26.41
N PRO A 8 -4.51 -25.06 -27.69
CA PRO A 8 -5.00 -23.73 -28.11
C PRO A 8 -6.51 -23.53 -27.84
N ASP A 9 -7.26 -24.59 -27.65
CA ASP A 9 -8.73 -24.56 -27.63
C ASP A 9 -9.30 -24.29 -26.25
N ALA A 10 -10.35 -23.44 -26.19
CA ALA A 10 -11.12 -23.23 -24.98
C ALA A 10 -12.02 -24.45 -24.72
N VAL A 11 -12.03 -24.91 -23.47
CA VAL A 11 -12.84 -26.07 -23.06
C VAL A 11 -13.72 -25.73 -21.87
N THR A 12 -14.91 -26.38 -21.83
CA THR A 12 -15.79 -26.31 -20.66
C THR A 12 -15.39 -27.41 -19.68
N PRO A 13 -15.14 -27.11 -18.41
CA PRO A 13 -14.81 -28.11 -17.41
C PRO A 13 -16.04 -28.97 -17.05
N ASP A 14 -15.79 -30.15 -16.51
CA ASP A 14 -16.85 -31.01 -15.93
C ASP A 14 -17.27 -30.51 -14.56
N THR A 15 -16.31 -29.95 -13.79
CA THR A 15 -16.56 -29.26 -12.52
C THR A 15 -15.76 -27.98 -12.42
N LEU A 16 -16.33 -26.99 -11.76
CA LEU A 16 -15.70 -25.70 -11.50
C LEU A 16 -16.01 -25.26 -10.07
N LYS A 17 -14.98 -24.86 -9.33
CA LYS A 17 -15.10 -24.37 -7.96
C LYS A 17 -14.32 -23.08 -7.77
N ILE A 18 -14.79 -22.24 -6.86
CA ILE A 18 -14.01 -21.09 -6.33
C ILE A 18 -14.00 -21.20 -4.82
N ASN A 19 -12.81 -21.21 -4.22
CA ASN A 19 -12.60 -21.40 -2.78
C ASN A 19 -13.34 -22.64 -2.24
N ASN A 20 -13.29 -23.74 -2.99
CA ASN A 20 -13.97 -25.02 -2.76
C ASN A 20 -15.49 -25.01 -2.97
N GLU A 21 -16.11 -23.85 -3.24
CA GLU A 21 -17.55 -23.76 -3.52
C GLU A 21 -17.83 -24.04 -5.00
N PRO A 22 -18.73 -24.98 -5.32
CA PRO A 22 -19.11 -25.28 -6.70
C PRO A 22 -19.78 -24.07 -7.36
N ILE A 23 -19.45 -23.82 -8.61
CA ILE A 23 -20.10 -22.80 -9.44
C ILE A 23 -20.48 -23.39 -10.80
N ASN A 24 -21.30 -22.65 -11.55
CA ASN A 24 -21.71 -23.08 -12.90
C ASN A 24 -20.47 -23.16 -13.81
N VAL A 25 -20.31 -24.29 -14.47
CA VAL A 25 -19.16 -24.60 -15.35
C VAL A 25 -19.06 -23.72 -16.58
N SER A 26 -20.15 -23.07 -17.00
CA SER A 26 -20.17 -22.14 -18.13
C SER A 26 -19.67 -20.73 -17.79
N LEU A 27 -19.46 -20.44 -16.50
CA LEU A 27 -18.98 -19.11 -16.09
C LEU A 27 -17.50 -18.96 -16.43
N THR A 28 -17.14 -17.78 -16.89
CA THR A 28 -15.77 -17.34 -17.12
C THR A 28 -15.36 -16.17 -16.23
N SER A 29 -16.30 -15.73 -15.37
CA SER A 29 -16.07 -14.67 -14.38
C SER A 29 -17.04 -14.78 -13.23
N LYS A 30 -16.64 -14.22 -12.07
CA LYS A 30 -17.51 -14.04 -10.90
C LYS A 30 -17.11 -12.75 -10.19
N GLN A 31 -18.10 -11.97 -9.76
CA GLN A 31 -17.89 -10.80 -8.91
C GLN A 31 -18.02 -11.21 -7.45
N PHE A 32 -17.17 -10.64 -6.61
CA PHE A 32 -17.20 -10.80 -5.15
C PHE A 32 -17.33 -9.40 -4.54
N PRO A 33 -18.57 -8.98 -4.18
CA PRO A 33 -18.78 -7.70 -3.52
C PRO A 33 -18.31 -7.72 -2.07
N GLY A 34 -18.02 -6.54 -1.51
CA GLY A 34 -17.76 -6.38 -0.07
C GLY A 34 -16.42 -6.93 0.42
N ILE A 35 -15.43 -7.10 -0.46
CA ILE A 35 -14.07 -7.48 -0.06
C ILE A 35 -13.40 -6.26 0.54
N THR A 36 -13.02 -6.32 1.82
CA THR A 36 -12.40 -5.23 2.57
C THR A 36 -11.02 -5.58 3.13
N VAL A 37 -10.58 -6.83 2.95
CA VAL A 37 -9.28 -7.33 3.42
C VAL A 37 -8.58 -8.11 2.31
N ASN A 38 -7.27 -8.28 2.43
CA ASN A 38 -6.50 -9.09 1.50
C ASN A 38 -7.11 -10.49 1.39
N THR A 39 -7.53 -10.84 0.18
CA THR A 39 -8.27 -12.08 -0.07
C THR A 39 -7.71 -12.77 -1.31
N THR A 40 -7.40 -14.05 -1.21
CA THR A 40 -6.99 -14.87 -2.34
C THR A 40 -8.16 -15.75 -2.79
N PHE A 41 -8.47 -15.68 -4.08
CA PHE A 41 -9.47 -16.53 -4.74
C PHE A 41 -8.76 -17.64 -5.49
N ARG A 42 -9.09 -18.89 -5.17
CA ARG A 42 -8.58 -20.07 -5.87
C ARG A 42 -9.69 -20.64 -6.75
N VAL A 43 -9.42 -20.72 -8.04
CA VAL A 43 -10.26 -21.42 -9.02
C VAL A 43 -9.72 -22.82 -9.20
N GLU A 44 -10.60 -23.83 -9.17
CA GLU A 44 -10.30 -25.23 -9.44
C GLU A 44 -11.25 -25.72 -10.52
N ALA A 45 -10.71 -26.27 -11.59
CA ALA A 45 -11.48 -26.82 -12.70
C ALA A 45 -11.00 -28.24 -13.00
N THR A 46 -11.94 -29.16 -13.17
CA THR A 46 -11.67 -30.55 -13.56
C THR A 46 -12.25 -30.83 -14.92
N LYS A 47 -11.48 -31.46 -15.80
CA LYS A 47 -11.89 -31.95 -17.10
C LYS A 47 -11.30 -33.33 -17.35
N ASP A 48 -12.13 -34.31 -17.74
CA ASP A 48 -11.70 -35.70 -18.01
C ASP A 48 -10.81 -36.29 -16.90
N GLY A 49 -11.20 -36.06 -15.62
CA GLY A 49 -10.45 -36.48 -14.45
C GLY A 49 -9.19 -35.69 -14.13
N VAL A 50 -8.78 -34.73 -14.95
CA VAL A 50 -7.61 -33.87 -14.72
C VAL A 50 -8.05 -32.56 -14.07
N THR A 51 -7.50 -32.28 -12.89
CA THR A 51 -7.77 -31.03 -12.15
C THR A 51 -6.63 -30.03 -12.35
N LYS A 52 -7.01 -28.79 -12.64
CA LYS A 52 -6.11 -27.63 -12.68
C LYS A 52 -6.59 -26.54 -11.75
N THR A 53 -5.65 -25.80 -11.20
CA THR A 53 -5.93 -24.69 -10.28
C THR A 53 -5.24 -23.43 -10.71
N GLY A 54 -5.88 -22.30 -10.44
CA GLY A 54 -5.29 -20.96 -10.56
C GLY A 54 -5.74 -20.11 -9.37
N SER A 55 -4.99 -19.07 -9.08
CA SER A 55 -5.37 -18.13 -8.02
C SER A 55 -5.15 -16.69 -8.44
N VAL A 56 -5.93 -15.79 -7.83
CA VAL A 56 -5.79 -14.34 -7.92
C VAL A 56 -6.03 -13.76 -6.54
N SER A 57 -5.23 -12.76 -6.16
CA SER A 57 -5.38 -12.07 -4.88
C SER A 57 -5.86 -10.66 -5.10
N ALA A 58 -6.87 -10.24 -4.33
CA ALA A 58 -7.18 -8.84 -4.08
C ALA A 58 -6.29 -8.40 -2.92
N VAL A 59 -5.40 -7.46 -3.18
CA VAL A 59 -4.49 -6.92 -2.15
C VAL A 59 -4.86 -5.47 -1.92
N PHE A 60 -5.20 -5.15 -0.68
CA PHE A 60 -5.42 -3.78 -0.23
C PHE A 60 -4.09 -3.23 0.27
N VAL A 61 -3.77 -2.06 -0.20
CA VAL A 61 -2.52 -1.39 0.14
C VAL A 61 -2.86 0.03 0.55
N ASN A 62 -2.35 0.44 1.69
CA ASN A 62 -2.53 1.77 2.21
C ASN A 62 -1.36 2.66 1.73
N PRO A 63 -1.65 3.86 1.19
CA PRO A 63 -0.60 4.75 0.71
C PRO A 63 0.29 5.24 1.85
N SER A 64 1.52 5.60 1.54
CA SER A 64 2.33 6.45 2.40
C SER A 64 2.24 7.89 1.89
N TYR A 65 2.39 8.85 2.79
CA TYR A 65 2.25 10.27 2.52
C TYR A 65 3.52 11.01 2.89
N PHE A 66 3.99 11.89 2.02
CA PHE A 66 5.10 12.79 2.32
C PHE A 66 4.76 14.19 1.82
N GLY A 67 5.17 15.22 2.56
CA GLY A 67 5.04 16.59 2.11
C GLY A 67 5.73 17.58 3.03
N VAL A 68 5.97 18.77 2.50
CA VAL A 68 6.39 19.95 3.26
C VAL A 68 5.13 20.60 3.84
N VAL A 69 5.18 20.94 5.11
CA VAL A 69 4.05 21.46 5.90
C VAL A 69 4.46 22.72 6.64
N GLU A 70 3.49 23.52 7.04
CA GLU A 70 3.74 24.74 7.81
C GLU A 70 4.45 24.46 9.15
N SER A 71 5.15 25.44 9.68
CA SER A 71 5.92 25.31 10.93
C SER A 71 5.08 24.96 12.14
N ASN A 72 3.79 25.32 12.13
CA ASN A 72 2.81 25.02 13.18
C ASN A 72 1.95 23.78 12.88
N PHE A 73 2.29 22.99 11.87
CA PHE A 73 1.51 21.82 11.48
C PHE A 73 1.33 20.84 12.63
N THR A 74 0.07 20.48 12.86
CA THR A 74 -0.35 19.39 13.75
C THR A 74 -1.00 18.30 12.89
N PRO A 75 -0.57 17.05 12.97
CA PRO A 75 -1.15 15.97 12.17
C PRO A 75 -2.65 15.77 12.44
N THR A 76 -3.44 15.80 11.37
CA THR A 76 -4.84 15.36 11.34
C THR A 76 -5.03 14.39 10.18
N PRO A 77 -6.08 13.55 10.19
CA PRO A 77 -6.34 12.63 9.07
C PRO A 77 -6.43 13.34 7.72
N GLU A 78 -7.13 14.46 7.66
CA GLU A 78 -7.28 15.27 6.45
C GLU A 78 -5.96 15.94 6.04
N GLY A 79 -5.20 16.44 7.02
CA GLY A 79 -3.89 17.03 6.78
C GLY A 79 -2.89 16.03 6.20
N ILE A 80 -2.90 14.78 6.67
CA ILE A 80 -2.07 13.71 6.12
C ILE A 80 -2.53 13.32 4.72
N GLN A 81 -3.83 13.15 4.48
CA GLN A 81 -4.36 12.83 3.15
C GLN A 81 -4.11 13.92 2.11
N GLY A 82 -4.00 15.17 2.55
CA GLY A 82 -3.65 16.31 1.69
C GLY A 82 -2.18 16.38 1.29
N LEU A 83 -1.29 15.57 1.89
CA LEU A 83 0.12 15.49 1.49
C LEU A 83 0.25 14.81 0.13
N SER A 84 1.11 15.37 -0.72
CA SER A 84 1.13 15.12 -2.16
C SER A 84 1.80 13.82 -2.63
N SER A 85 1.89 12.80 -1.85
CA SER A 85 2.59 11.58 -2.28
C SER A 85 1.70 10.35 -2.45
N GLY A 86 0.42 10.55 -2.53
CA GLY A 86 -0.61 9.52 -2.53
C GLY A 86 -0.54 8.39 -3.57
N GLU A 87 0.48 8.36 -4.42
CA GLU A 87 0.58 7.32 -5.45
C GLU A 87 1.30 6.06 -5.01
N ILE A 88 1.93 6.04 -3.85
CA ILE A 88 2.81 4.92 -3.55
C ILE A 88 2.18 3.99 -2.55
N ILE A 89 1.48 3.06 -3.09
CA ILE A 89 1.20 1.76 -2.53
C ILE A 89 2.52 1.10 -2.16
N LYS A 90 2.94 1.27 -0.93
CA LYS A 90 4.17 0.66 -0.45
C LYS A 90 3.87 -0.46 0.52
N ASN A 91 4.42 -1.61 0.24
CA ASN A 91 4.51 -2.72 1.19
C ASN A 91 5.70 -2.54 2.13
N SER A 92 6.14 -1.29 2.35
CA SER A 92 7.35 -1.00 3.12
C SER A 92 7.30 0.42 3.70
N LYS A 93 7.90 0.57 4.89
CA LYS A 93 8.14 1.88 5.53
C LYS A 93 9.24 2.70 4.85
N THR A 94 10.08 2.07 4.03
CA THR A 94 11.21 2.73 3.37
C THR A 94 10.72 3.67 2.27
N TYR A 95 11.18 4.91 2.31
CA TYR A 95 10.84 5.94 1.33
C TYR A 95 12.05 6.84 1.03
N ASN A 96 12.30 7.05 -0.24
CA ASN A 96 13.27 8.04 -0.72
C ASN A 96 12.49 9.19 -1.34
N THR A 97 12.61 10.38 -0.79
CA THR A 97 11.94 11.55 -1.35
C THR A 97 12.58 11.93 -2.70
N SER A 98 11.77 12.49 -3.60
CA SER A 98 12.31 13.37 -4.62
C SER A 98 12.92 14.60 -3.95
N ALA A 99 13.74 15.35 -4.68
CA ALA A 99 14.26 16.61 -4.17
C ALA A 99 13.11 17.59 -3.87
N PHE A 100 13.18 18.27 -2.73
CA PHE A 100 12.19 19.24 -2.29
C PHE A 100 12.84 20.52 -1.75
N ASN A 101 12.05 21.57 -1.67
CA ASN A 101 12.40 22.83 -1.04
C ASN A 101 11.53 23.05 0.19
N GLN A 102 12.09 23.67 1.22
CA GLN A 102 11.44 23.98 2.48
C GLN A 102 11.98 25.33 2.97
N ASN A 103 11.10 26.27 3.32
CA ASN A 103 11.48 27.62 3.75
C ASN A 103 10.80 27.95 5.08
N ALA A 104 11.55 27.86 6.18
CA ALA A 104 11.04 28.01 7.53
C ALA A 104 9.80 27.11 7.80
N GLN A 105 9.79 25.93 7.20
CA GLN A 105 8.71 24.94 7.24
C GLN A 105 9.20 23.63 7.88
N LYS A 106 8.31 22.68 8.02
CA LYS A 106 8.60 21.30 8.42
C LYS A 106 8.33 20.36 7.25
N ASN A 107 8.74 19.11 7.38
CA ASN A 107 8.27 18.05 6.52
C ASN A 107 7.65 16.94 7.35
N CYS A 108 6.76 16.18 6.72
CA CYS A 108 6.00 15.13 7.33
C CYS A 108 6.05 13.88 6.46
N TYR A 109 6.28 12.73 7.10
CA TYR A 109 6.14 11.42 6.48
C TYR A 109 5.20 10.55 7.31
N ALA A 110 4.19 9.97 6.66
CA ALA A 110 3.22 9.08 7.28
C ALA A 110 3.07 7.79 6.47
N TYR A 111 2.97 6.66 7.15
CA TYR A 111 2.81 5.34 6.54
C TYR A 111 2.12 4.37 7.49
N PRO A 112 1.53 3.25 7.00
CA PRO A 112 0.83 2.26 7.82
C PRO A 112 1.71 1.73 8.97
N LYS A 113 1.20 1.81 10.19
CA LYS A 113 1.89 1.38 11.42
C LYS A 113 2.30 -0.09 11.38
N ALA A 114 1.57 -0.91 10.62
CA ALA A 114 1.85 -2.34 10.47
C ALA A 114 3.28 -2.64 9.95
N PHE A 115 3.95 -1.67 9.28
CA PHE A 115 5.34 -1.82 8.82
C PHE A 115 6.39 -1.58 9.90
N GLY A 116 5.98 -1.27 11.14
CA GLY A 116 6.87 -0.99 12.26
C GLY A 116 7.48 0.42 12.21
N ALA A 117 8.10 0.85 13.31
CA ALA A 117 8.72 2.16 13.43
C ALA A 117 9.95 2.30 12.51
N LEU A 118 10.25 3.54 12.05
CA LEU A 118 11.51 3.84 11.38
C LEU A 118 12.69 3.65 12.34
N THR A 119 13.80 3.25 11.77
CA THR A 119 15.08 3.12 12.46
C THR A 119 16.08 4.19 12.02
N SER A 120 15.81 4.87 10.91
CA SER A 120 16.67 5.90 10.35
C SER A 120 15.89 6.89 9.47
N ILE A 121 16.28 8.17 9.55
CA ILE A 121 15.91 9.22 8.60
C ILE A 121 17.21 9.94 8.25
N THR A 122 17.66 9.87 7.00
CA THR A 122 18.99 10.35 6.60
C THR A 122 18.97 11.09 5.25
N ASP A 123 19.90 12.01 5.05
CA ASP A 123 20.22 12.60 3.74
C ASP A 123 21.36 11.86 3.01
N GLY A 124 21.75 10.70 3.54
CA GLY A 124 22.88 9.92 3.05
C GLY A 124 24.23 10.28 3.69
N LYS A 125 24.30 11.37 4.47
CA LYS A 125 25.50 11.80 5.21
C LYS A 125 25.23 11.92 6.69
N ASN A 126 24.05 12.41 7.06
CA ASN A 126 23.67 12.70 8.44
C ASN A 126 22.42 11.91 8.82
N GLU A 127 22.28 11.59 10.12
CA GLU A 127 21.12 10.93 10.70
C GLU A 127 20.22 11.93 11.40
N PHE A 128 18.92 11.90 11.14
CA PHE A 128 17.93 12.87 11.63
C PHE A 128 16.78 12.26 12.42
N ILE A 129 16.78 10.94 12.69
CA ILE A 129 15.63 10.29 13.36
C ILE A 129 15.22 11.01 14.64
N ASN A 130 16.21 11.51 15.42
CA ASN A 130 15.98 12.23 16.67
C ASN A 130 15.48 13.67 16.48
N SER A 131 15.51 14.19 15.25
CA SER A 131 14.96 15.49 14.89
C SER A 131 13.48 15.42 14.49
N TYR A 132 12.88 14.22 14.54
CA TYR A 132 11.48 14.01 14.21
C TYR A 132 10.67 13.60 15.43
N THR A 133 9.50 14.17 15.57
CA THR A 133 8.49 13.73 16.52
C THR A 133 7.61 12.68 15.86
N ARG A 134 7.52 11.49 16.47
CA ARG A 134 6.64 10.42 16.04
C ARG A 134 5.33 10.48 16.80
N SER A 135 4.23 10.37 16.08
CA SER A 135 2.88 10.15 16.63
C SER A 135 2.17 9.00 15.90
N GLU A 136 1.01 8.63 16.40
CA GLU A 136 0.13 7.64 15.79
C GLU A 136 -1.19 8.32 15.45
N LEU A 137 -1.74 8.00 14.29
CA LEU A 137 -2.97 8.61 13.79
C LEU A 137 -3.75 7.60 12.95
N GLU A 138 -5.06 7.54 13.14
CA GLU A 138 -5.93 6.77 12.27
C GLU A 138 -6.28 7.57 11.02
N VAL A 139 -6.00 7.00 9.85
CA VAL A 139 -6.28 7.60 8.53
C VAL A 139 -7.03 6.56 7.70
N ASN A 140 -8.27 6.84 7.30
CA ASN A 140 -9.14 5.93 6.54
C ASN A 140 -9.30 4.53 7.17
N GLY A 141 -9.43 4.45 8.51
CA GLY A 141 -9.60 3.18 9.22
C GLY A 141 -8.33 2.36 9.40
N GLU A 142 -7.16 2.91 9.05
CA GLU A 142 -5.86 2.28 9.24
C GLU A 142 -4.98 3.15 10.15
N MET A 143 -4.26 2.52 11.06
CA MET A 143 -3.32 3.22 11.94
C MET A 143 -2.01 3.53 11.22
N TYR A 144 -1.56 4.76 11.32
CA TYR A 144 -0.33 5.28 10.73
C TYR A 144 0.68 5.68 11.81
N TYR A 145 1.95 5.47 11.53
CA TYR A 145 3.02 6.26 12.14
C TYR A 145 3.18 7.55 11.33
N VAL A 146 3.23 8.67 12.06
CA VAL A 146 3.42 10.01 11.50
C VAL A 146 4.68 10.60 12.10
N TYR A 147 5.64 10.94 11.25
CA TYR A 147 6.91 11.58 11.61
C TYR A 147 6.90 13.00 11.10
N VAL A 148 6.96 13.97 11.99
CA VAL A 148 7.03 15.40 11.66
C VAL A 148 8.36 15.95 12.15
N LEU A 149 9.08 16.66 11.30
CA LEU A 149 10.29 17.38 11.70
C LEU A 149 9.96 18.32 12.88
N SER A 150 10.68 18.19 13.99
CA SER A 150 10.34 18.90 15.24
C SER A 150 10.48 20.41 15.10
N GLU A 151 11.57 20.86 14.46
CA GLU A 151 11.86 22.27 14.24
C GLU A 151 11.76 22.64 12.76
N ALA A 152 11.23 23.83 12.48
CA ALA A 152 11.18 24.35 11.12
C ALA A 152 12.60 24.61 10.59
N SER A 153 12.84 24.31 9.34
CA SER A 153 14.13 24.53 8.68
C SER A 153 13.99 25.09 7.28
N THR A 154 15.11 25.55 6.73
CA THR A 154 15.17 26.03 5.34
C THR A 154 16.21 25.20 4.60
N VAL A 155 15.74 24.50 3.56
CA VAL A 155 16.57 23.66 2.68
C VAL A 155 16.13 23.86 1.23
N SER A 156 17.06 23.67 0.31
CA SER A 156 16.80 23.75 -1.14
C SER A 156 17.40 22.55 -1.84
N ASN A 157 16.65 21.99 -2.76
CA ASN A 157 17.04 20.82 -3.54
C ASN A 157 17.52 19.66 -2.63
N TYR A 158 16.73 19.37 -1.60
CA TYR A 158 17.08 18.43 -0.53
C TYR A 158 16.31 17.12 -0.67
N SER A 159 16.91 16.02 -0.32
CA SER A 159 16.26 14.72 -0.33
C SER A 159 16.55 13.91 0.93
N LEU A 160 15.61 13.09 1.34
CA LEU A 160 15.67 12.24 2.53
C LEU A 160 15.39 10.79 2.19
N GLN A 161 15.95 9.91 3.00
CA GLN A 161 15.67 8.48 3.03
C GLN A 161 15.08 8.12 4.39
N PHE A 162 13.90 7.53 4.38
CA PHE A 162 13.21 6.99 5.55
C PHE A 162 13.37 5.45 5.54
N LYS A 163 13.83 4.82 6.63
CA LYS A 163 14.14 3.38 6.71
C LYS A 163 13.61 2.72 7.99
#